data_95259c97eb18963f4d9d2417b19fe4ba
#
_entry.id   95259c97eb18963f4d9d2417b19fe4ba
#
_cell.length_a   1.000
_cell.length_b   1.000
_cell.length_c   1.000
_cell.angle_alpha   90.00
_cell.angle_beta   90.00
_cell.angle_gamma   90.00
#
_symmetry.space_group_name_H-M   'P 1'
#
loop_
_entity.id
_entity.type
_entity.pdbx_description
1 polymer ?
#
loop_
_entity_poly.entity_id
_entity_poly.type
_entity_poly.pdbx_seq_one_letter_code
_entity_poly.pdbx_strand_id
1 'polypeptide(L)'
;TLSLHDALPILLNPLGVPSRMNIGQIYETVLGWAGQKLNKKFATPIFDGATLDQINEFTDEAGIPRFGHTYLYDGGTGERFHQPATVGVIYMLKLGHMVDDKMHARSIGPYSLITQQPLGGKAQFGGQRFGEMEVWALEAYGASSTLREILTVKSDDVIGRAKTYEAIV
;
A
#
# COMPACT_ATOMS: atom_id res chain seq x y z
N THR A 1 -15.88 -13.25 1.88
CA THR A 1 -16.11 -11.85 1.44
C THR A 1 -16.62 -11.07 2.63
N LEU A 2 -15.73 -10.35 3.32
CA LEU A 2 -16.13 -9.37 4.32
C LEU A 2 -17.00 -8.33 3.63
N SER A 3 -18.26 -8.28 4.01
CA SER A 3 -19.18 -7.25 3.56
C SER A 3 -18.65 -5.91 4.07
N LEU A 4 -18.34 -4.99 3.18
CA LEU A 4 -17.94 -3.62 3.52
C LEU A 4 -19.08 -2.80 4.17
N HIS A 5 -20.22 -3.43 4.43
CA HIS A 5 -21.34 -2.83 5.16
C HIS A 5 -21.13 -2.82 6.68
N ASP A 6 -20.21 -3.62 7.19
CA ASP A 6 -19.77 -3.54 8.57
C ASP A 6 -18.70 -2.45 8.65
N ALA A 7 -19.03 -1.32 9.28
CA ALA A 7 -18.10 -0.21 9.52
C ALA A 7 -16.96 -0.70 10.39
N LEU A 8 -15.88 -1.17 9.75
CA LEU A 8 -14.64 -1.49 10.45
C LEU A 8 -13.92 -0.18 10.80
N PRO A 9 -13.49 0.01 12.03
CA PRO A 9 -12.65 1.13 12.39
C PRO A 9 -11.30 1.01 11.68
N ILE A 10 -11.00 1.95 10.78
CA ILE A 10 -9.75 2.01 10.03
C ILE A 10 -8.98 3.24 10.49
N LEU A 11 -7.74 3.06 10.90
CA LEU A 11 -6.84 4.14 11.24
C LEU A 11 -5.95 4.46 10.04
N LEU A 12 -6.03 5.69 9.55
CA LEU A 12 -5.20 6.16 8.46
C LEU A 12 -4.00 6.96 8.98
N ASN A 13 -2.86 6.82 8.31
CA ASN A 13 -1.67 7.61 8.65
C ASN A 13 -1.86 9.06 8.20
N PRO A 14 -1.81 10.04 9.12
CA PRO A 14 -2.01 11.45 8.80
C PRO A 14 -0.92 12.03 7.88
N LEU A 15 0.26 11.44 7.83
CA LEU A 15 1.34 11.88 6.94
C LEU A 15 1.01 11.74 5.44
N GLY A 16 0.04 10.90 5.10
CA GLY A 16 -0.44 10.74 3.72
C GLY A 16 -1.29 11.90 3.19
N VAL A 17 -1.65 12.86 4.04
CA VAL A 17 -2.50 14.01 3.67
C VAL A 17 -1.69 15.25 3.27
N PRO A 18 -0.79 15.80 4.13
CA PRO A 18 -0.11 17.06 3.82
C PRO A 18 0.80 16.96 2.60
N SER A 19 1.59 15.88 2.50
CA SER A 19 2.54 15.69 1.40
C SER A 19 1.88 15.50 0.03
N ARG A 20 0.64 15.03 0.01
CA ARG A 20 -0.14 14.75 -1.22
C ARG A 20 -1.17 15.82 -1.53
N MET A 21 -1.26 16.88 -0.72
CA MET A 21 -2.17 18.01 -0.90
C MET A 21 -3.65 17.59 -1.10
N ASN A 22 -4.09 16.53 -0.43
CA ASN A 22 -5.43 15.96 -0.53
C ASN A 22 -6.31 16.30 0.68
N ILE A 23 -6.35 17.57 1.08
CA ILE A 23 -7.13 18.08 2.23
C ILE A 23 -8.63 17.76 2.12
N GLY A 24 -9.13 17.66 0.90
CA GLY A 24 -10.53 17.28 0.63
C GLY A 24 -10.96 15.98 1.31
N GLN A 25 -10.04 15.04 1.54
CA GLN A 25 -10.35 13.81 2.27
C GLN A 25 -10.76 14.06 3.73
N ILE A 26 -10.18 15.05 4.38
CA ILE A 26 -10.55 15.42 5.76
C ILE A 26 -11.95 16.01 5.77
N TYR A 27 -12.26 16.91 4.84
CA TYR A 27 -13.59 17.49 4.71
C TYR A 27 -14.65 16.46 4.37
N GLU A 28 -14.34 15.53 3.47
CA GLU A 28 -15.20 14.41 3.13
C GLU A 28 -15.50 13.54 4.37
N THR A 29 -14.47 13.22 5.16
CA THR A 29 -14.60 12.39 6.35
C THR A 29 -15.52 13.03 7.39
N VAL A 30 -15.34 14.32 7.66
CA VAL A 30 -16.13 15.07 8.63
C VAL A 30 -17.57 15.24 8.15
N LEU A 31 -17.75 15.63 6.89
CA LEU A 31 -19.07 15.79 6.29
C LEU A 31 -19.80 14.45 6.17
N GLY A 32 -19.09 13.37 5.90
CA GLY A 32 -19.64 12.02 5.90
C GLY A 32 -20.22 11.59 7.26
N TRP A 33 -19.54 11.97 8.36
CA TRP A 33 -20.07 11.73 9.71
C TRP A 33 -21.33 12.56 9.98
N ALA A 34 -21.31 13.83 9.59
CA ALA A 34 -22.50 14.68 9.69
C ALA A 34 -23.67 14.10 8.89
N GLY A 35 -23.39 13.64 7.66
CA GLY A 35 -24.40 13.00 6.80
C GLY A 35 -24.99 11.73 7.40
N GLN A 36 -24.17 10.91 8.04
CA GLN A 36 -24.62 9.70 8.73
C GLN A 36 -25.56 10.04 9.90
N LYS A 37 -25.21 11.05 10.71
CA LYS A 37 -26.05 11.48 11.83
C LYS A 37 -27.36 12.14 11.39
N LEU A 38 -27.32 12.95 10.35
CA LEU A 38 -28.48 13.65 9.80
C LEU A 38 -29.29 12.80 8.82
N ASN A 39 -28.82 11.59 8.50
CA ASN A 39 -29.39 10.72 7.47
C ASN A 39 -29.53 11.43 6.10
N LYS A 40 -28.53 12.27 5.78
CA LYS A 40 -28.44 13.02 4.51
C LYS A 40 -27.27 12.48 3.70
N LYS A 41 -27.38 12.55 2.37
CA LYS A 41 -26.28 12.28 1.43
C LYS A 41 -25.84 13.59 0.80
N PHE A 42 -24.53 13.83 0.78
CA PHE A 42 -23.93 15.01 0.18
C PHE A 42 -23.34 14.65 -1.18
N ALA A 43 -23.60 15.48 -2.17
CA ALA A 43 -22.98 15.40 -3.48
C ALA A 43 -22.44 16.79 -3.83
N THR A 44 -21.14 16.86 -4.10
CA THR A 44 -20.46 18.11 -4.41
C THR A 44 -19.89 18.06 -5.83
N PRO A 45 -20.17 19.04 -6.70
CA PRO A 45 -19.51 19.16 -8.00
C PRO A 45 -18.01 19.42 -7.83
N ILE A 46 -17.23 19.09 -8.86
CA ILE A 46 -15.75 19.17 -8.81
C ILE A 46 -15.28 20.62 -8.59
N PHE A 47 -15.92 21.60 -9.24
CA PHE A 47 -15.50 23.01 -9.19
C PHE A 47 -16.41 23.89 -8.33
N ASP A 48 -17.44 23.33 -7.73
CA ASP A 48 -18.37 24.01 -6.84
C ASP A 48 -18.57 23.14 -5.60
N GLY A 49 -17.48 22.91 -4.89
CA GLY A 49 -17.45 22.10 -3.69
C GLY A 49 -18.02 22.82 -2.45
N ALA A 50 -18.20 22.06 -1.37
CA ALA A 50 -18.62 22.63 -0.10
C ALA A 50 -17.56 23.55 0.48
N THR A 51 -17.96 24.73 0.92
CA THR A 51 -17.08 25.65 1.66
C THR A 51 -16.92 25.21 3.10
N LEU A 52 -15.87 25.69 3.76
CA LEU A 52 -15.61 25.37 5.18
C LEU A 52 -16.77 25.81 6.08
N ASP A 53 -17.39 26.94 5.76
CA ASP A 53 -18.53 27.46 6.54
C ASP A 53 -19.74 26.54 6.44
N GLN A 54 -20.06 26.06 5.24
CA GLN A 54 -21.12 25.07 5.03
C GLN A 54 -20.87 23.75 5.76
N ILE A 55 -19.61 23.28 5.77
CA ILE A 55 -19.23 22.09 6.52
C ILE A 55 -19.43 22.31 8.03
N ASN A 56 -19.04 23.46 8.54
CA ASN A 56 -19.23 23.81 9.95
C ASN A 56 -20.72 23.89 10.31
N GLU A 57 -21.56 24.47 9.47
CA GLU A 57 -23.01 24.49 9.68
C GLU A 57 -23.60 23.08 9.81
N PHE A 58 -23.24 22.17 8.92
CA PHE A 58 -23.71 20.78 8.99
C PHE A 58 -23.15 20.01 10.19
N THR A 59 -21.92 20.28 10.60
CA THR A 59 -21.35 19.67 11.81
C THR A 59 -22.01 20.19 13.08
N ASP A 60 -22.34 21.48 13.14
CA ASP A 60 -23.07 22.09 14.26
C ASP A 60 -24.51 21.56 14.32
N GLU A 61 -25.23 21.45 13.17
CA GLU A 61 -26.55 20.82 13.07
C GLU A 61 -26.54 19.36 13.57
N ALA A 62 -25.48 18.61 13.22
CA ALA A 62 -25.31 17.22 13.62
C ALA A 62 -24.84 17.04 15.07
N GLY A 63 -24.46 18.12 15.76
CA GLY A 63 -23.88 18.06 17.12
C GLY A 63 -22.54 17.32 17.16
N ILE A 64 -21.71 17.53 16.14
CA ILE A 64 -20.36 16.92 16.02
C ILE A 64 -19.32 17.99 16.37
N PRO A 65 -18.25 17.63 17.10
CA PRO A 65 -17.15 18.57 17.34
C PRO A 65 -16.55 19.07 16.01
N ARG A 66 -16.14 20.32 15.97
CA ARG A 66 -15.49 20.88 14.79
C ARG A 66 -14.29 20.06 14.38
N PHE A 67 -14.11 19.86 13.07
CA PHE A 67 -13.12 18.97 12.48
C PHE A 67 -13.20 17.50 12.91
N GLY A 68 -14.33 17.06 13.52
CA GLY A 68 -14.51 15.68 13.96
C GLY A 68 -13.57 15.23 15.08
N HIS A 69 -12.98 16.16 15.84
CA HIS A 69 -12.00 15.85 16.87
C HIS A 69 -12.63 15.07 18.03
N THR A 70 -12.24 13.84 18.19
CA THR A 70 -12.75 12.94 19.23
C THR A 70 -11.60 12.19 19.90
N TYR A 71 -11.72 11.96 21.20
CA TYR A 71 -10.75 11.15 21.92
C TYR A 71 -11.05 9.66 21.69
N LEU A 72 -10.05 8.96 21.20
CA LEU A 72 -10.11 7.53 20.99
C LEU A 72 -9.44 6.77 22.13
N TYR A 73 -9.76 5.49 22.25
CA TYR A 73 -9.17 4.57 23.20
C TYR A 73 -8.51 3.43 22.43
N ASP A 74 -7.35 2.99 22.91
CA ASP A 74 -6.70 1.81 22.36
C ASP A 74 -7.50 0.57 22.74
N GLY A 75 -7.91 -0.21 21.74
CA GLY A 75 -8.68 -1.44 21.94
C GLY A 75 -7.91 -2.56 22.65
N GLY A 76 -6.56 -2.51 22.63
CA GLY A 76 -5.72 -3.51 23.30
C GLY A 76 -5.47 -3.19 24.78
N THR A 77 -5.16 -1.93 25.10
CA THR A 77 -4.80 -1.49 26.47
C THR A 77 -5.96 -0.86 27.22
N GLY A 78 -6.97 -0.35 26.52
CA GLY A 78 -8.06 0.44 27.08
C GLY A 78 -7.66 1.88 27.44
N GLU A 79 -6.44 2.28 27.16
CA GLU A 79 -5.95 3.61 27.45
C GLU A 79 -6.46 4.65 26.45
N ARG A 80 -6.72 5.86 26.93
CA ARG A 80 -7.13 6.97 26.09
C ARG A 80 -5.92 7.55 25.35
N PHE A 81 -6.08 7.88 24.07
CA PHE A 81 -5.06 8.60 23.30
C PHE A 81 -4.76 9.97 23.92
N HIS A 82 -3.49 10.35 23.90
CA HIS A 82 -3.03 11.64 24.45
C HIS A 82 -3.66 12.85 23.76
N GLN A 83 -3.94 12.73 22.46
CA GLN A 83 -4.52 13.79 21.65
C GLN A 83 -5.79 13.33 20.96
N PRO A 84 -6.75 14.24 20.72
CA PRO A 84 -7.93 13.91 19.94
C PRO A 84 -7.55 13.64 18.49
N ALA A 85 -8.21 12.68 17.88
CA ALA A 85 -8.06 12.35 16.45
C ALA A 85 -9.30 12.79 15.69
N THR A 86 -9.13 13.12 14.41
CA THR A 86 -10.26 13.35 13.51
C THR A 86 -10.93 12.03 13.19
N VAL A 87 -12.21 11.92 13.53
CA VAL A 87 -13.05 10.74 13.28
C VAL A 87 -14.14 11.11 12.30
N GLY A 88 -14.51 10.19 11.46
CA GLY A 88 -15.60 10.40 10.53
C GLY A 88 -15.89 9.17 9.68
N VAL A 89 -16.67 9.35 8.64
CA VAL A 89 -17.08 8.29 7.72
C VAL A 89 -16.62 8.65 6.31
N ILE A 90 -15.87 7.77 5.68
CA ILE A 90 -15.37 7.96 4.32
C ILE A 90 -15.76 6.77 3.47
N TYR A 91 -16.00 7.02 2.17
CA TYR A 91 -16.24 5.96 1.19
C TYR A 91 -14.91 5.32 0.80
N MET A 92 -14.79 4.01 1.02
CA MET A 92 -13.55 3.28 0.79
C MET A 92 -13.80 2.05 -0.08
N LEU A 93 -12.94 1.86 -1.08
CA LEU A 93 -12.97 0.70 -1.96
C LEU A 93 -11.82 -0.25 -1.62
N LYS A 94 -12.12 -1.53 -1.45
CA LYS A 94 -11.12 -2.58 -1.38
C LYS A 94 -10.69 -2.94 -2.80
N LEU A 95 -9.43 -2.74 -3.12
CA LEU A 95 -8.86 -3.12 -4.41
C LEU A 95 -8.36 -4.58 -4.37
N GLY A 96 -8.45 -5.26 -5.51
CA GLY A 96 -7.99 -6.64 -5.67
C GLY A 96 -6.46 -6.83 -5.72
N HIS A 97 -5.69 -5.77 -5.42
CA HIS A 97 -4.22 -5.81 -5.40
C HIS A 97 -3.70 -6.23 -4.02
N MET A 98 -3.83 -7.50 -3.70
CA MET A 98 -3.38 -8.05 -2.42
C MET A 98 -1.95 -8.56 -2.48
N VAL A 99 -1.29 -8.58 -1.33
CA VAL A 99 0.11 -9.02 -1.19
C VAL A 99 0.31 -10.45 -1.67
N ASP A 100 -0.58 -11.36 -1.34
CA ASP A 100 -0.46 -12.78 -1.70
C ASP A 100 -0.40 -12.99 -3.22
N ASP A 101 -1.11 -12.16 -3.99
CA ASP A 101 -1.09 -12.23 -5.46
C ASP A 101 0.20 -11.65 -6.05
N LYS A 102 0.91 -10.78 -5.32
CA LYS A 102 2.11 -10.08 -5.80
C LYS A 102 3.40 -10.64 -5.20
N MET A 103 3.33 -11.27 -4.04
CA MET A 103 4.48 -11.87 -3.40
C MET A 103 5.02 -13.01 -4.26
N HIS A 104 6.30 -12.95 -4.59
CA HIS A 104 6.96 -13.94 -5.40
C HIS A 104 8.42 -14.10 -5.00
N ALA A 105 8.87 -15.34 -4.90
CA ALA A 105 10.25 -15.71 -4.67
C ALA A 105 10.59 -16.96 -5.48
N ARG A 106 11.87 -17.12 -5.78
CA ARG A 106 12.37 -18.27 -6.52
C ARG A 106 13.69 -18.75 -5.92
N SER A 107 13.82 -20.04 -5.75
CA SER A 107 15.11 -20.70 -5.52
C SER A 107 15.55 -21.48 -6.77
N ILE A 108 14.80 -22.50 -7.14
CA ILE A 108 14.98 -23.32 -8.33
C ILE A 108 13.69 -23.23 -9.16
N GLY A 109 13.82 -23.20 -10.47
CA GLY A 109 12.64 -23.12 -11.35
C GLY A 109 12.98 -23.36 -12.82
N PRO A 110 12.04 -23.20 -13.72
CA PRO A 110 12.22 -23.45 -15.13
C PRO A 110 13.15 -22.42 -15.79
N TYR A 111 13.86 -22.88 -16.81
CA TYR A 111 14.78 -22.08 -17.64
C TYR A 111 14.32 -22.08 -19.08
N SER A 112 14.67 -21.04 -19.83
CA SER A 112 14.46 -20.99 -21.28
C SER A 112 15.30 -22.04 -21.98
N LEU A 113 14.72 -22.74 -22.97
CA LEU A 113 15.42 -23.76 -23.76
C LEU A 113 16.55 -23.17 -24.60
N ILE A 114 16.37 -21.97 -25.12
CA ILE A 114 17.33 -21.34 -26.04
C ILE A 114 18.43 -20.61 -25.27
N THR A 115 18.06 -19.70 -24.40
CA THR A 115 19.01 -18.83 -23.69
C THR A 115 19.55 -19.43 -22.39
N GLN A 116 18.94 -20.50 -21.88
CA GLN A 116 19.25 -21.10 -20.58
C GLN A 116 19.15 -20.12 -19.39
N GLN A 117 18.50 -19.01 -19.58
CA GLN A 117 18.22 -18.03 -18.53
C GLN A 117 16.93 -18.37 -17.78
N PRO A 118 16.78 -17.97 -16.51
CA PRO A 118 15.52 -18.11 -15.80
C PRO A 118 14.37 -17.44 -16.56
N LEU A 119 13.21 -18.09 -16.59
CA LEU A 119 12.00 -17.49 -17.15
C LEU A 119 11.57 -16.27 -16.32
N GLY A 120 10.77 -15.38 -16.90
CA GLY A 120 10.20 -14.22 -16.23
C GLY A 120 8.76 -14.44 -15.76
N GLY A 121 8.32 -13.66 -14.77
CA GLY A 121 6.94 -13.62 -14.31
C GLY A 121 6.59 -14.63 -13.21
N LYS A 122 5.64 -14.25 -12.36
CA LYS A 122 5.18 -15.07 -11.23
C LYS A 122 4.49 -16.36 -11.69
N ALA A 123 3.68 -16.29 -12.75
CA ALA A 123 2.93 -17.44 -13.26
C ALA A 123 3.83 -18.60 -13.72
N GLN A 124 5.03 -18.30 -14.19
CA GLN A 124 6.01 -19.27 -14.67
C GLN A 124 7.06 -19.62 -13.61
N PHE A 125 6.84 -19.21 -12.37
CA PHE A 125 7.84 -19.33 -11.30
C PHE A 125 9.22 -18.78 -11.72
N GLY A 126 9.19 -17.61 -12.36
CA GLY A 126 10.35 -16.96 -12.95
C GLY A 126 11.20 -16.18 -11.95
N GLY A 127 12.39 -15.78 -12.40
CA GLY A 127 13.32 -14.94 -11.63
C GLY A 127 13.02 -13.46 -11.83
N GLN A 128 13.67 -12.66 -10.98
CA GLN A 128 13.65 -11.20 -11.10
C GLN A 128 14.61 -10.75 -12.20
N ARG A 129 14.22 -9.70 -12.92
CA ARG A 129 15.09 -9.10 -13.92
C ARG A 129 16.15 -8.23 -13.22
N PHE A 130 17.41 -8.53 -13.43
CA PHE A 130 18.53 -7.69 -13.04
C PHE A 130 18.93 -6.83 -14.24
N GLY A 131 18.45 -5.60 -14.28
CA GLY A 131 18.63 -4.71 -15.41
C GLY A 131 20.00 -4.01 -15.42
N GLU A 132 20.20 -3.18 -16.42
CA GLU A 132 21.43 -2.41 -16.64
C GLU A 132 21.73 -1.45 -15.47
N MET A 133 20.70 -0.78 -14.94
CA MET A 133 20.88 0.15 -13.82
C MET A 133 21.29 -0.57 -12.53
N GLU A 134 20.79 -1.76 -12.27
CA GLU A 134 21.14 -2.59 -11.13
C GLU A 134 22.60 -3.06 -11.22
N VAL A 135 23.07 -3.36 -12.44
CA VAL A 135 24.49 -3.66 -12.71
C VAL A 135 25.36 -2.46 -12.36
N TRP A 136 25.00 -1.27 -12.78
CA TRP A 136 25.73 -0.04 -12.44
C TRP A 136 25.83 0.21 -10.93
N ALA A 137 24.78 -0.11 -10.20
CA ALA A 137 24.80 0.00 -8.74
C ALA A 137 25.85 -0.93 -8.10
N LEU A 138 25.95 -2.18 -8.55
CA LEU A 138 26.98 -3.12 -8.07
C LEU A 138 28.39 -2.72 -8.49
N GLU A 139 28.55 -2.17 -9.69
CA GLU A 139 29.82 -1.63 -10.16
C GLU A 139 30.28 -0.45 -9.29
N ALA A 140 29.35 0.46 -8.93
CA ALA A 140 29.65 1.59 -8.08
C ALA A 140 30.10 1.17 -6.66
N TYR A 141 29.54 0.09 -6.12
CA TYR A 141 29.98 -0.51 -4.85
C TYR A 141 31.24 -1.36 -4.95
N GLY A 142 31.73 -1.64 -6.15
CA GLY A 142 32.88 -2.53 -6.35
C GLY A 142 32.60 -3.99 -6.00
N ALA A 143 31.34 -4.42 -5.98
CA ALA A 143 30.90 -5.78 -5.60
C ALA A 143 31.08 -6.77 -6.77
N SER A 144 32.32 -6.99 -7.21
CA SER A 144 32.62 -7.79 -8.40
C SER A 144 32.24 -9.27 -8.27
N SER A 145 32.41 -9.86 -7.09
CA SER A 145 32.07 -11.26 -6.83
C SER A 145 30.56 -11.51 -6.91
N THR A 146 29.79 -10.61 -6.32
CA THR A 146 28.31 -10.67 -6.37
C THR A 146 27.79 -10.47 -7.79
N LEU A 147 28.37 -9.51 -8.52
CA LEU A 147 27.99 -9.29 -9.93
C LEU A 147 28.31 -10.51 -10.79
N ARG A 148 29.48 -11.12 -10.61
CA ARG A 148 29.85 -12.34 -11.34
C ARG A 148 28.89 -13.48 -11.02
N GLU A 149 28.51 -13.69 -9.78
CA GLU A 149 27.53 -14.71 -9.39
C GLU A 149 26.17 -14.50 -10.08
N ILE A 150 25.67 -13.27 -10.11
CA ILE A 150 24.40 -12.94 -10.75
C ILE A 150 24.44 -13.17 -12.26
N LEU A 151 25.53 -12.84 -12.92
CA LEU A 151 25.68 -12.98 -14.36
C LEU A 151 25.98 -14.40 -14.84
N THR A 152 26.49 -15.27 -13.99
CA THR A 152 26.91 -16.63 -14.36
C THR A 152 26.03 -17.71 -13.76
N VAL A 153 26.26 -18.08 -12.52
CA VAL A 153 25.59 -19.20 -11.83
C VAL A 153 24.09 -19.01 -11.69
N LYS A 154 23.65 -17.79 -11.45
CA LYS A 154 22.23 -17.45 -11.33
C LYS A 154 21.55 -17.15 -12.66
N SER A 155 22.26 -17.16 -13.77
CA SER A 155 21.75 -16.84 -15.10
C SER A 155 21.85 -18.05 -16.03
N ASP A 156 22.83 -18.07 -16.91
CA ASP A 156 22.92 -18.98 -18.05
C ASP A 156 23.99 -20.07 -17.96
N ASP A 157 24.84 -20.06 -16.94
CA ASP A 157 25.89 -21.05 -16.74
C ASP A 157 25.31 -22.38 -16.24
N VAL A 158 25.05 -23.31 -17.16
CA VAL A 158 24.49 -24.62 -16.88
C VAL A 158 25.44 -25.48 -16.04
N ILE A 159 26.74 -25.46 -16.35
CA ILE A 159 27.75 -26.28 -15.65
C ILE A 159 27.98 -25.73 -14.22
N GLY A 160 28.14 -24.43 -14.07
CA GLY A 160 28.29 -23.79 -12.78
C GLY A 160 27.08 -23.98 -11.88
N ARG A 161 25.89 -23.92 -12.45
CA ARG A 161 24.64 -24.19 -11.75
C ARG A 161 24.57 -25.60 -11.21
N ALA A 162 24.90 -26.62 -12.04
CA ALA A 162 24.91 -28.01 -11.61
C ALA A 162 25.91 -28.26 -10.47
N LYS A 163 27.13 -27.74 -10.58
CA LYS A 163 28.14 -27.83 -9.51
C LYS A 163 27.70 -27.16 -8.20
N THR A 164 27.02 -26.02 -8.31
CA THR A 164 26.52 -25.31 -7.13
C THR A 164 25.43 -26.10 -6.42
N TYR A 165 24.51 -26.73 -7.16
CA TYR A 165 23.50 -27.59 -6.57
C TYR A 165 24.07 -28.84 -5.92
N GLU A 166 25.05 -29.46 -6.55
CA GLU A 166 25.78 -30.60 -5.98
C GLU A 166 26.52 -30.24 -4.68
N ALA A 167 27.05 -29.02 -4.59
CA ALA A 167 27.74 -28.55 -3.41
C ALA A 167 26.81 -28.17 -2.24
N ILE A 168 25.53 -27.88 -2.52
CA ILE A 168 24.52 -27.54 -1.50
C ILE A 168 23.91 -28.82 -0.90
N VAL A 169 23.76 -29.88 -1.67
CA VAL A 169 23.23 -31.17 -1.22
C VAL A 169 24.29 -31.96 -0.48
#